data_4b5cb72133acd87f952e8564f2c8ccac
#
_entry.id   4b5cb72133acd87f952e8564f2c8ccac
#
_cell.length_a   1.000
_cell.length_b   1.000
_cell.length_c   1.000
_cell.angle_alpha   90.00
_cell.angle_beta   90.00
_cell.angle_gamma   90.00
#
_symmetry.space_group_name_H-M   'P 1'
#
loop_
_entity.id
_entity.type
_entity.pdbx_description
1 polymer ?
#
loop_
_entity_poly.entity_id
_entity_poly.type
_entity_poly.pdbx_seq_one_letter_code
_entity_poly.pdbx_strand_id
1 'polypeptide(L)'
;MNKSGIYLHIPFCKTKCIYCDFYSVTKREDSIDKFVDCIVKEIKLNKGRLNNTTYDTIFFGGGTPSVLSENQLDKILNALFNHCDIDQNIEITLECNPGEISFEKLSNFRKIGIN
;
A
#
# COMPACT_ATOMS: atom_id res chain seq x y z
N MET A 1 14.34 19.08 10.53
CA MET A 1 13.23 18.76 9.61
C MET A 1 12.44 17.58 10.12
N ASN A 2 11.14 17.75 10.20
CA ASN A 2 10.27 16.67 10.66
C ASN A 2 10.00 15.71 9.50
N LYS A 3 10.23 14.42 9.76
CA LYS A 3 9.90 13.36 8.83
C LYS A 3 8.77 12.53 9.42
N SER A 4 7.89 12.05 8.57
CA SER A 4 6.70 11.30 8.96
C SER A 4 6.57 10.05 8.11
N GLY A 5 5.70 9.14 8.55
CA GLY A 5 5.37 7.94 7.82
C GLY A 5 3.96 8.00 7.26
N ILE A 6 3.75 7.24 6.20
CA ILE A 6 2.42 7.04 5.62
C ILE A 6 2.05 5.58 5.83
N TYR A 7 0.88 5.36 6.43
CA TYR A 7 0.33 4.02 6.61
C TYR A 7 -0.88 3.87 5.71
N LEU A 8 -0.92 2.78 4.95
CA LEU A 8 -2.08 2.43 4.13
C LEU A 8 -2.65 1.11 4.63
N HIS A 9 -3.93 1.12 4.97
CA HIS A 9 -4.62 -0.05 5.45
C HIS A 9 -5.32 -0.74 4.29
N ILE A 10 -4.91 -1.98 4.01
CA ILE A 10 -5.46 -2.78 2.91
C ILE A 10 -6.31 -3.89 3.54
N PRO A 11 -7.64 -3.76 3.54
CA PRO A 11 -8.51 -4.66 4.30
C PRO A 11 -8.89 -5.95 3.57
N PHE A 12 -8.05 -6.43 2.66
CA PHE A 12 -8.35 -7.62 1.86
C PHE A 12 -7.39 -8.75 2.18
N CYS A 13 -7.92 -9.99 2.18
CA CYS A 13 -7.14 -11.22 2.35
C CYS A 13 -7.68 -12.27 1.39
N LYS A 14 -6.80 -13.18 0.95
CA LYS A 14 -7.25 -14.38 0.23
C LYS A 14 -8.02 -15.29 1.17
N THR A 15 -7.50 -15.48 2.39
CA THR A 15 -8.11 -16.32 3.41
C THR A 15 -7.92 -15.62 4.75
N LYS A 16 -9.00 -15.43 5.48
CA LYS A 16 -8.92 -14.81 6.80
C LYS A 16 -8.35 -15.81 7.78
N CYS A 17 -7.32 -15.41 8.51
CA CYS A 17 -6.73 -16.23 9.55
C CYS A 17 -7.68 -16.38 10.72
N ILE A 18 -7.74 -17.57 11.33
CA ILE A 18 -8.63 -17.82 12.46
C ILE A 18 -8.26 -17.01 13.70
N TYR A 19 -7.01 -16.57 13.78
CA TYR A 19 -6.51 -15.74 14.88
C TYR A 19 -6.55 -14.25 14.56
N CYS A 20 -7.10 -13.86 13.43
CA CYS A 20 -7.06 -12.48 12.97
C CYS A 20 -8.29 -11.72 13.45
N ASP A 21 -8.08 -10.71 14.29
CA ASP A 21 -9.13 -9.85 14.80
C ASP A 21 -9.28 -8.56 14.00
N PHE A 22 -8.44 -8.35 12.99
CA PHE A 22 -8.50 -7.14 12.19
C PHE A 22 -9.71 -7.15 11.27
N TYR A 23 -10.27 -5.96 11.04
CA TYR A 23 -11.26 -5.81 9.99
C TYR A 23 -10.63 -6.16 8.65
N SER A 24 -11.16 -7.21 8.00
CA SER A 24 -10.69 -7.64 6.71
C SER A 24 -11.83 -8.33 5.95
N VAL A 25 -11.69 -8.35 4.63
CA VAL A 25 -12.67 -8.94 3.73
C VAL A 25 -11.97 -9.98 2.87
N THR A 26 -12.52 -11.19 2.80
CA THR A 26 -11.96 -12.25 1.97
C THR A 26 -12.72 -12.35 0.64
N LYS A 27 -12.01 -12.79 -0.41
CA LYS A 27 -12.60 -13.07 -1.72
C LYS A 27 -13.40 -11.92 -2.32
N ARG A 28 -12.93 -10.67 -2.08
CA ARG A 28 -13.53 -9.45 -2.62
C ARG A 28 -12.61 -8.79 -3.64
N GLU A 29 -11.99 -9.60 -4.49
CA GLU A 29 -11.02 -9.13 -5.47
C GLU A 29 -11.63 -8.17 -6.47
N ASP A 30 -12.93 -8.34 -6.79
CA ASP A 30 -13.67 -7.45 -7.66
C ASP A 30 -13.81 -6.03 -7.09
N SER A 31 -13.66 -5.88 -5.76
CA SER A 31 -13.76 -4.59 -5.10
C SER A 31 -12.40 -3.90 -4.94
N ILE A 32 -11.29 -4.61 -5.18
CA ILE A 32 -9.95 -4.08 -4.94
C ILE A 32 -9.66 -2.89 -5.85
N ASP A 33 -10.01 -2.99 -7.14
CA ASP A 33 -9.79 -1.88 -8.07
C ASP A 33 -10.52 -0.61 -7.64
N LYS A 34 -11.75 -0.75 -7.16
CA LYS A 34 -12.52 0.39 -6.67
C LYS A 34 -11.90 0.99 -5.42
N PHE A 35 -11.41 0.12 -4.53
CA PHE A 35 -10.71 0.54 -3.32
C PHE A 35 -9.45 1.32 -3.65
N VAL A 36 -8.65 0.81 -4.59
CA VAL A 36 -7.42 1.47 -5.04
C VAL A 36 -7.74 2.85 -5.63
N ASP A 37 -8.77 2.95 -6.46
CA ASP A 37 -9.20 4.23 -7.02
C ASP A 37 -9.62 5.21 -5.93
N CYS A 38 -10.28 4.73 -4.89
CA CYS A 38 -10.66 5.58 -3.75
C CYS A 38 -9.44 6.07 -2.98
N ILE A 39 -8.44 5.22 -2.78
CA ILE A 39 -7.18 5.60 -2.12
C ILE A 39 -6.49 6.71 -2.93
N VAL A 40 -6.39 6.53 -4.24
CA VAL A 40 -5.77 7.52 -5.12
C VAL A 40 -6.51 8.86 -5.02
N LYS A 41 -7.84 8.80 -5.04
CA LYS A 41 -8.66 10.01 -4.92
C LYS A 41 -8.47 10.68 -3.56
N GLU A 42 -8.41 9.91 -2.49
CA GLU A 42 -8.16 10.44 -1.14
C GLU A 42 -6.81 11.15 -1.05
N ILE A 43 -5.77 10.58 -1.65
CA ILE A 43 -4.45 11.20 -1.69
C ILE A 43 -4.53 12.56 -2.40
N LYS A 44 -5.18 12.62 -3.55
CA LYS A 44 -5.33 13.86 -4.31
C LYS A 44 -6.11 14.93 -3.55
N LEU A 45 -7.18 14.52 -2.86
CA LEU A 45 -8.03 15.45 -2.10
C LEU A 45 -7.31 16.03 -0.88
N ASN A 46 -6.35 15.29 -0.32
CA ASN A 46 -5.64 15.69 0.88
C ASN A 46 -4.22 16.22 0.62
N LYS A 47 -3.87 16.48 -0.63
CA LYS A 47 -2.51 16.90 -0.98
C LYS A 47 -2.03 18.13 -0.23
N GLY A 48 -2.93 19.08 0.04
CA GLY A 48 -2.57 20.28 0.78
C GLY A 48 -2.15 20.00 2.23
N ARG A 49 -2.73 18.98 2.84
CA ARG A 49 -2.36 18.55 4.19
C ARG A 49 -1.11 17.68 4.18
N LEU A 50 -0.96 16.88 3.13
CA LEU A 50 0.15 15.95 2.99
C LEU A 50 1.47 16.64 2.62
N ASN A 51 1.43 17.85 2.10
CA ASN A 51 2.63 18.57 1.66
C ASN A 51 3.35 19.31 2.79
N ASN A 52 2.90 19.18 4.04
CA ASN A 52 3.46 19.92 5.16
C ASN A 52 4.68 19.25 5.81
N THR A 53 5.07 18.09 5.33
CA THR A 53 6.20 17.34 5.89
C THR A 53 6.80 16.46 4.81
N THR A 54 8.02 15.98 5.07
CA THR A 54 8.68 14.99 4.21
C THR A 54 8.40 13.60 4.78
N TYR A 55 8.07 12.64 3.92
CA TYR A 55 7.80 11.27 4.32
C TYR A 55 9.00 10.38 4.00
N ASP A 56 9.46 9.63 4.97
CA ASP A 56 10.58 8.71 4.81
C ASP A 56 10.18 7.23 4.93
N THR A 57 8.92 6.95 5.24
CA THR A 57 8.42 5.59 5.28
C THR A 57 7.02 5.52 4.68
N ILE A 58 6.76 4.43 3.94
CA ILE A 58 5.43 4.06 3.48
C ILE A 58 5.22 2.61 3.92
N PHE A 59 4.12 2.33 4.60
CA PHE A 59 3.82 1.00 5.13
C PHE A 59 2.44 0.55 4.68
N PHE A 60 2.39 -0.56 3.95
CA PHE A 60 1.14 -1.21 3.56
C PHE A 60 0.86 -2.34 4.53
N GLY A 61 -0.18 -2.19 5.32
CA GLY A 61 -0.56 -3.19 6.32
C GLY A 61 -2.06 -3.50 6.27
N GLY A 62 -2.54 -4.18 7.29
CA GLY A 62 -3.94 -4.52 7.42
C GLY A 62 -4.20 -6.01 7.22
N GLY A 63 -5.05 -6.36 6.26
CA GLY A 63 -5.31 -7.75 5.91
C GLY A 63 -4.09 -8.41 5.30
N THR A 64 -4.06 -8.50 3.99
CA THR A 64 -2.87 -8.99 3.27
C THR A 64 -2.60 -8.06 2.09
N PRO A 65 -1.82 -7.00 2.29
CA PRO A 65 -1.55 -6.04 1.23
C PRO A 65 -0.99 -6.65 -0.06
N SER A 66 -0.31 -7.79 0.06
CA SER A 66 0.25 -8.48 -1.11
C SER A 66 -0.81 -9.10 -2.04
N VAL A 67 -2.11 -9.02 -1.69
CA VAL A 67 -3.18 -9.40 -2.65
C VAL A 67 -3.30 -8.37 -3.76
N LEU A 68 -2.81 -7.16 -3.56
CA LEU A 68 -2.80 -6.16 -4.62
C LEU A 68 -1.88 -6.60 -5.75
N SER A 69 -2.29 -6.30 -6.97
CA SER A 69 -1.42 -6.52 -8.13
C SER A 69 -0.33 -5.46 -8.19
N GLU A 70 0.69 -5.74 -8.98
CA GLU A 70 1.75 -4.77 -9.26
C GLU A 70 1.17 -3.45 -9.76
N ASN A 71 0.22 -3.51 -10.70
CA ASN A 71 -0.39 -2.30 -11.25
C ASN A 71 -1.19 -1.52 -10.21
N GLN A 72 -1.90 -2.22 -9.32
CA GLN A 72 -2.66 -1.58 -8.26
C GLN A 72 -1.75 -0.86 -7.27
N LEU A 73 -0.68 -1.51 -6.84
CA LEU A 73 0.32 -0.89 -5.96
C LEU A 73 0.99 0.30 -6.65
N ASP A 74 1.32 0.14 -7.92
CA ASP A 74 1.98 1.20 -8.69
C ASP A 74 1.11 2.46 -8.78
N LYS A 75 -0.20 2.29 -8.97
CA LYS A 75 -1.14 3.42 -8.96
C LYS A 75 -1.08 4.21 -7.66
N ILE A 76 -1.09 3.50 -6.54
CA ILE A 76 -1.03 4.13 -5.22
C ILE A 76 0.30 4.84 -5.03
N LEU A 77 1.40 4.18 -5.33
CA LEU A 77 2.74 4.75 -5.19
C LEU A 77 2.92 5.99 -6.06
N ASN A 78 2.46 5.93 -7.31
CA ASN A 78 2.53 7.09 -8.21
C ASN A 78 1.74 8.27 -7.66
N ALA A 79 0.57 8.04 -7.09
CA ALA A 79 -0.23 9.09 -6.48
C ALA A 79 0.52 9.72 -5.30
N LEU A 80 1.14 8.90 -4.45
CA LEU A 80 1.92 9.40 -3.32
C LEU A 80 3.14 10.21 -3.79
N PHE A 81 3.88 9.69 -4.77
CA PHE A 81 5.06 10.39 -5.28
C PHE A 81 4.68 11.71 -5.98
N ASN A 82 3.50 11.77 -6.60
CA ASN A 82 3.06 12.98 -7.31
C ASN A 82 2.50 14.06 -6.37
N HIS A 83 1.98 13.68 -5.20
CA HIS A 83 1.25 14.62 -4.34
C HIS A 83 1.87 14.81 -2.95
N CYS A 84 2.91 14.06 -2.61
CA CYS A 84 3.58 14.17 -1.32
C CYS A 84 5.06 14.43 -1.51
N ASP A 85 5.67 15.04 -0.50
CA ASP A 85 7.12 15.21 -0.48
C ASP A 85 7.75 13.94 0.08
N ILE A 86 8.33 13.13 -0.78
CA ILE A 86 8.88 11.81 -0.44
C ILE A 86 10.40 11.89 -0.41
N ASP A 87 10.99 11.40 0.69
CA ASP A 87 12.44 11.30 0.82
C ASP A 87 12.99 10.33 -0.24
N GLN A 88 14.10 10.68 -0.87
CA GLN A 88 14.68 9.82 -1.91
C GLN A 88 15.18 8.48 -1.37
N ASN A 89 15.41 8.38 -0.06
CA ASN A 89 15.81 7.12 0.59
C ASN A 89 14.64 6.45 1.31
N ILE A 90 13.44 6.62 0.79
CA ILE A 90 12.20 6.12 1.37
C ILE A 90 12.26 4.61 1.63
N GLU A 91 11.78 4.19 2.81
CA GLU A 91 11.53 2.79 3.10
C GLU A 91 10.07 2.48 2.75
N ILE A 92 9.85 1.50 1.89
CA ILE A 92 8.50 1.09 1.48
C ILE A 92 8.31 -0.37 1.87
N THR A 93 7.46 -0.60 2.86
CA THR A 93 7.21 -1.92 3.43
C THR A 93 5.83 -2.43 3.02
N LEU A 94 5.77 -3.70 2.66
CA LEU A 94 4.53 -4.38 2.31
C LEU A 94 4.44 -5.68 3.10
N GLU A 95 3.37 -5.82 3.89
CA GLU A 95 3.11 -7.07 4.59
C GLU A 95 2.63 -8.14 3.62
N CYS A 96 3.07 -9.37 3.81
CA CYS A 96 2.59 -10.51 3.03
C CYS A 96 2.59 -11.76 3.90
N ASN A 97 1.73 -12.71 3.53
CA ASN A 97 1.65 -13.98 4.23
C ASN A 97 2.63 -14.98 3.63
N PRO A 98 3.32 -15.77 4.46
CA PRO A 98 4.20 -16.82 3.95
C PRO A 98 3.43 -17.80 3.06
N GLY A 99 4.03 -18.16 1.93
CA GLY A 99 3.44 -19.14 1.01
C GLY A 99 2.37 -18.60 0.07
N GLU A 100 1.96 -17.36 0.22
CA GLU A 100 0.94 -16.74 -0.63
C GLU A 100 1.50 -15.85 -1.73
N ILE A 101 2.81 -15.70 -1.79
CA ILE A 101 3.44 -14.81 -2.75
C ILE A 101 4.58 -15.54 -3.46
N SER A 102 4.62 -15.43 -4.79
CA SER A 102 5.64 -16.03 -5.62
C SER A 102 6.90 -15.17 -5.69
N PHE A 103 8.01 -15.78 -6.05
CA PHE A 103 9.25 -15.05 -6.31
C PHE A 103 9.06 -14.00 -7.41
N GLU A 104 8.33 -14.35 -8.47
CA GLU A 104 8.05 -13.43 -9.57
C GLU A 104 7.31 -12.19 -9.07
N LYS A 105 6.29 -12.38 -8.24
CA LYS A 105 5.51 -11.27 -7.69
C LYS A 105 6.37 -10.39 -6.79
N LEU A 106 7.21 -11.00 -5.95
CA LEU A 106 8.16 -10.26 -5.11
C LEU A 106 9.12 -9.43 -5.95
N SER A 107 9.65 -10.01 -7.04
CA SER A 107 10.54 -9.30 -7.95
C SER A 107 9.86 -8.09 -8.58
N ASN A 108 8.61 -8.26 -8.99
CA ASN A 108 7.84 -7.18 -9.59
C ASN A 108 7.57 -6.06 -8.58
N PHE A 109 7.25 -6.42 -7.33
CA PHE A 109 7.08 -5.43 -6.27
C PHE A 109 8.37 -4.65 -6.02
N ARG A 110 9.50 -5.35 -6.01
CA ARG A 110 10.80 -4.70 -5.83
C ARG A 110 11.06 -3.68 -6.93
N LYS A 111 10.70 -3.99 -8.16
CA LYS A 111 10.91 -3.09 -9.31
C LYS A 111 10.12 -1.80 -9.20
N ILE A 112 8.96 -1.82 -8.56
CA ILE A 112 8.14 -0.61 -8.41
C ILE A 112 8.47 0.16 -7.13
N GLY A 113 9.39 -0.34 -6.31
CA GLY A 113 9.89 0.41 -5.18
C GLY A 113 9.74 -0.22 -3.81
N ILE A 114 9.04 -1.34 -3.68
CA ILE A 114 8.94 -2.05 -2.41
C ILE A 114 10.34 -2.55 -2.02
N ASN A 115 10.80 -2.20 -0.85
CA ASN A 115 12.16 -2.56 -0.43
C ASN A 115 12.25 -3.18 0.96
#